data_57cd97aa0cf02030630fa87b383cc119
#
_entry.id   57cd97aa0cf02030630fa87b383cc119
#
_cell.length_a   1.000
_cell.length_b   1.000
_cell.length_c   1.000
_cell.angle_alpha   90.00
_cell.angle_beta   90.00
_cell.angle_gamma   90.00
#
_symmetry.space_group_name_H-M   'P 1'
#
loop_
_entity.id
_entity.type
_entity.pdbx_description
1 polymer ?
#
loop_
_entity_poly.entity_id
_entity_poly.type
_entity_poly.pdbx_seq_one_letter_code
_entity_poly.pdbx_strand_id
1 'polypeptide(L)'
;MEELEGYIEHIVFHNNENGYTVMKIISEGEEIYCVGTLHAPQEGIQISLKGRYITHNQYGEQFQIESYVIKEPEDSVAIERYLASGVIKGIGAALAARIVRRFKEDTFRIMEEEPERLSEVKGISQKMCRHMPFW
;
A
#
# COMPACT_ATOMS: atom_id res chain seq x y z
N MET A 1 4.15 -8.01 -23.47
CA MET A 1 3.96 -7.19 -22.26
C MET A 1 4.23 -8.05 -21.05
N GLU A 2 5.06 -7.57 -20.14
CA GLU A 2 5.42 -8.34 -18.96
C GLU A 2 4.56 -7.95 -17.78
N GLU A 3 4.43 -8.86 -16.80
CA GLU A 3 3.68 -8.63 -15.58
C GLU A 3 4.62 -8.64 -14.38
N LEU A 4 4.33 -7.77 -13.41
CA LEU A 4 5.12 -7.64 -12.21
C LEU A 4 4.18 -7.46 -11.01
N GLU A 5 4.32 -8.32 -10.00
CA GLU A 5 3.53 -8.22 -8.77
C GLU A 5 4.44 -7.99 -7.59
N GLY A 6 4.04 -7.10 -6.71
CA GLY A 6 4.79 -6.81 -5.51
C GLY A 6 4.11 -5.73 -4.69
N TYR A 7 4.85 -5.14 -3.78
CA TYR A 7 4.33 -4.02 -3.00
C TYR A 7 5.24 -2.80 -3.18
N ILE A 8 4.63 -1.62 -3.04
CA ILE A 8 5.36 -0.37 -3.15
C ILE A 8 6.16 -0.17 -1.86
N GLU A 9 7.50 -0.26 -1.96
CA GLU A 9 8.36 -0.04 -0.80
C GLU A 9 8.57 1.45 -0.57
N HIS A 10 8.82 2.19 -1.64
CA HIS A 10 9.13 3.62 -1.54
C HIS A 10 8.69 4.37 -2.79
N ILE A 11 8.06 5.52 -2.60
CA ILE A 11 7.72 6.43 -3.69
C ILE A 11 8.84 7.45 -3.78
N VAL A 12 9.65 7.35 -4.83
CA VAL A 12 10.80 8.23 -5.04
C VAL A 12 10.35 9.62 -5.49
N PHE A 13 9.35 9.65 -6.37
CA PHE A 13 8.81 10.89 -6.92
C PHE A 13 7.37 10.69 -7.35
N HIS A 14 6.54 11.69 -7.14
CA HIS A 14 5.15 11.69 -7.62
C HIS A 14 4.72 13.10 -7.95
N ASN A 15 4.26 13.31 -9.19
CA ASN A 15 3.73 14.59 -9.64
C ASN A 15 2.20 14.55 -9.54
N ASN A 16 1.64 15.38 -8.68
CA ASN A 16 0.19 15.40 -8.43
C ASN A 16 -0.61 15.94 -9.62
N GLU A 17 0.02 16.68 -10.52
CA GLU A 17 -0.68 17.28 -11.66
C GLU A 17 -0.92 16.27 -12.78
N ASN A 18 0.10 15.48 -13.13
CA ASN A 18 0.01 14.54 -14.24
C ASN A 18 0.05 13.07 -13.83
N GLY A 19 0.28 12.80 -12.53
CA GLY A 19 0.33 11.44 -12.02
C GLY A 19 1.63 10.69 -12.26
N TYR A 20 2.62 11.33 -12.90
CA TYR A 20 3.91 10.66 -13.13
C TYR A 20 4.56 10.25 -11.83
N THR A 21 4.93 9.00 -11.74
CA THR A 21 5.45 8.41 -10.50
C THR A 21 6.70 7.60 -10.79
N VAL A 22 7.69 7.74 -9.91
CA VAL A 22 8.86 6.87 -9.86
C VAL A 22 8.82 6.20 -8.50
N MET A 23 8.77 4.87 -8.48
CA MET A 23 8.67 4.14 -7.24
C MET A 23 9.54 2.90 -7.23
N LYS A 24 9.87 2.44 -6.05
CA LYS A 24 10.61 1.20 -5.85
C LYS A 24 9.64 0.13 -5.36
N ILE A 25 9.57 -0.97 -6.10
CA ILE A 25 8.71 -2.10 -5.79
C ILE A 25 9.57 -3.26 -5.33
N ILE A 26 9.10 -3.99 -4.33
CA ILE A 26 9.69 -5.27 -3.95
C ILE A 26 8.84 -6.38 -4.54
N SER A 27 9.43 -7.18 -5.41
CA SER A 27 8.78 -8.31 -6.05
C SER A 27 9.69 -9.54 -5.90
N GLU A 28 9.17 -10.56 -5.25
CA GLU A 28 9.92 -11.80 -4.99
C GLU A 28 11.29 -11.55 -4.35
N GLY A 29 11.35 -10.60 -3.43
CA GLY A 29 12.57 -10.24 -2.73
C GLY A 29 13.52 -9.32 -3.48
N GLU A 30 13.19 -8.93 -4.70
CA GLU A 30 14.01 -8.05 -5.52
C GLU A 30 13.45 -6.63 -5.58
N GLU A 31 14.35 -5.66 -5.56
CA GLU A 31 13.99 -4.25 -5.72
C GLU A 31 13.94 -3.90 -7.20
N ILE A 32 12.83 -3.33 -7.64
CA ILE A 32 12.65 -2.96 -9.03
C ILE A 32 12.14 -1.52 -9.07
N TYR A 33 12.82 -0.66 -9.83
CA TYR A 33 12.36 0.70 -10.05
C TYR A 33 11.30 0.70 -11.15
N CYS A 34 10.16 1.30 -10.85
CA CYS A 34 9.03 1.36 -11.77
C CYS A 34 8.65 2.80 -12.04
N VAL A 35 8.34 3.11 -13.29
CA VAL A 35 7.95 4.45 -13.71
C VAL A 35 6.66 4.40 -14.51
N GLY A 36 5.79 5.36 -14.30
CA GLY A 36 4.53 5.43 -15.03
C GLY A 36 3.56 6.41 -14.40
N THR A 37 2.35 6.44 -14.93
CA THR A 37 1.29 7.30 -14.43
C THR A 37 0.41 6.53 -13.46
N LEU A 38 0.40 6.95 -12.20
CA LEU A 38 -0.44 6.35 -11.15
C LEU A 38 -1.25 7.42 -10.45
N HIS A 39 -2.46 7.04 -10.06
CA HIS A 39 -3.34 7.90 -9.28
C HIS A 39 -3.21 7.55 -7.80
N ALA A 40 -2.78 8.53 -7.01
CA ALA A 40 -2.65 8.40 -5.54
C ALA A 40 -1.90 7.13 -5.08
N PRO A 41 -0.67 6.88 -5.57
CA PRO A 41 0.09 5.72 -5.10
C PRO A 41 0.45 5.86 -3.63
N GLN A 42 0.51 4.74 -2.91
CA GLN A 42 0.83 4.74 -1.49
C GLN A 42 1.81 3.62 -1.14
N GLU A 43 2.75 3.93 -0.26
CA GLU A 43 3.71 2.95 0.23
C GLU A 43 2.98 1.84 1.00
N GLY A 44 3.44 0.61 0.83
CA GLY A 44 2.85 -0.55 1.48
C GLY A 44 1.73 -1.25 0.70
N ILE A 45 1.25 -0.63 -0.37
CA ILE A 45 0.17 -1.21 -1.17
C ILE A 45 0.68 -2.36 -2.05
N GLN A 46 -0.08 -3.44 -2.10
CA GLN A 46 0.12 -4.52 -3.06
C GLN A 46 -0.38 -4.07 -4.43
N ILE A 47 0.45 -4.28 -5.45
CA ILE A 47 0.12 -3.81 -6.79
C ILE A 47 0.55 -4.84 -7.84
N SER A 48 -0.26 -4.94 -8.89
CA SER A 48 0.05 -5.74 -10.06
C SER A 48 0.24 -4.79 -11.24
N LEU A 49 1.37 -4.90 -11.90
CA LEU A 49 1.76 -4.02 -12.99
C LEU A 49 1.86 -4.79 -14.30
N LYS A 50 1.49 -4.13 -15.38
CA LYS A 50 1.73 -4.63 -16.73
C LYS A 50 2.51 -3.56 -17.48
N GLY A 51 3.52 -3.98 -18.20
CA GLY A 51 4.37 -3.07 -18.95
C GLY A 51 5.58 -3.77 -19.50
N ARG A 52 6.70 -3.08 -19.55
CA ARG A 52 7.93 -3.62 -20.10
C ARG A 52 9.15 -3.02 -19.42
N TYR A 53 10.23 -3.78 -19.43
CA TYR A 53 11.51 -3.27 -18.94
C TYR A 53 12.13 -2.36 -19.99
N ILE A 54 12.64 -1.22 -19.54
CA ILE A 54 13.38 -0.29 -20.37
C ILE A 54 14.72 0.00 -19.71
N THR A 55 15.72 0.37 -20.50
CA THR A 55 17.02 0.77 -19.98
C THR A 55 17.16 2.27 -20.05
N HIS A 56 17.33 2.91 -18.89
CA HIS A 56 17.56 4.34 -18.81
C HIS A 56 19.07 4.61 -18.82
N ASN A 57 19.50 5.63 -19.55
CA ASN A 57 20.93 5.94 -19.69
C ASN A 57 21.63 6.24 -18.38
N GLN A 58 20.94 6.85 -17.41
CA GLN A 58 21.53 7.22 -16.13
C GLN A 58 21.17 6.27 -14.98
N TYR A 59 19.99 5.67 -15.01
CA TYR A 59 19.45 4.93 -13.88
C TYR A 59 19.36 3.42 -14.10
N GLY A 60 19.80 2.94 -15.26
CA GLY A 60 19.80 1.51 -15.57
C GLY A 60 18.42 0.97 -15.92
N GLU A 61 18.17 -0.28 -15.59
CA GLU A 61 16.93 -0.94 -15.94
C GLU A 61 15.77 -0.46 -15.08
N GLN A 62 14.64 -0.14 -15.72
CA GLN A 62 13.42 0.29 -15.06
C GLN A 62 12.24 -0.44 -15.69
N PHE A 63 11.17 -0.63 -14.92
CA PHE A 63 9.91 -1.17 -15.43
C PHE A 63 9.00 -0.02 -15.80
N GLN A 64 8.65 0.08 -17.08
CA GLN A 64 7.72 1.10 -17.56
C GLN A 64 6.30 0.58 -17.46
N ILE A 65 5.48 1.22 -16.64
CA ILE A 65 4.12 0.79 -16.35
C ILE A 65 3.19 1.24 -17.46
N GLU A 66 2.43 0.32 -18.04
CA GLU A 66 1.37 0.62 -19.00
C GLU A 66 -0.01 0.54 -18.37
N SER A 67 -0.19 -0.40 -17.44
CA SER A 67 -1.42 -0.52 -16.66
C SER A 67 -1.11 -1.10 -15.30
N TYR A 68 -2.01 -0.87 -14.33
CA TYR A 68 -1.83 -1.39 -13.00
C TYR A 68 -3.16 -1.70 -12.33
N VAL A 69 -3.12 -2.62 -11.36
CA VAL A 69 -4.26 -2.93 -10.51
C VAL A 69 -3.76 -2.94 -9.08
N ILE A 70 -4.43 -2.19 -8.21
CA ILE A 70 -4.14 -2.19 -6.78
C ILE A 70 -4.88 -3.37 -6.17
N LYS A 71 -4.15 -4.20 -5.41
CA LYS A 71 -4.73 -5.37 -4.76
C LYS A 71 -4.91 -5.11 -3.29
N GLU A 72 -6.02 -5.59 -2.73
CA GLU A 72 -6.20 -5.57 -1.28
C GLU A 72 -5.25 -6.59 -0.67
N PRO A 73 -4.56 -6.22 0.43
CA PRO A 73 -3.74 -7.18 1.15
C PRO A 73 -4.57 -8.33 1.69
N GLU A 74 -4.10 -9.56 1.50
CA GLU A 74 -4.83 -10.77 1.90
C GLU A 74 -4.32 -11.40 3.19
N ASP A 75 -3.02 -11.31 3.46
CA ASP A 75 -2.46 -11.89 4.68
C ASP A 75 -2.20 -10.82 5.74
N SER A 76 -2.05 -11.25 6.99
CA SER A 76 -1.90 -10.34 8.13
C SER A 76 -0.66 -9.46 8.04
N VAL A 77 0.43 -9.96 7.47
CA VAL A 77 1.66 -9.18 7.32
C VAL A 77 1.46 -8.04 6.33
N ALA A 78 0.82 -8.33 5.19
CA ALA A 78 0.53 -7.33 4.19
C ALA A 78 -0.47 -6.29 4.70
N ILE A 79 -1.48 -6.72 5.46
CA ILE A 79 -2.46 -5.82 6.06
C ILE A 79 -1.78 -4.87 7.05
N GLU A 80 -0.90 -5.39 7.90
CA GLU A 80 -0.16 -4.55 8.85
C GLU A 80 0.70 -3.52 8.14
N ARG A 81 1.40 -3.93 7.09
CA ARG A 81 2.25 -3.04 6.30
C ARG A 81 1.43 -1.94 5.64
N TYR A 82 0.28 -2.29 5.10
CA TYR A 82 -0.64 -1.34 4.49
C TYR A 82 -1.10 -0.29 5.50
N LEU A 83 -1.55 -0.71 6.68
CA LEU A 83 -2.00 0.21 7.72
C LEU A 83 -0.87 1.08 8.25
N ALA A 84 0.33 0.52 8.37
CA ALA A 84 1.49 1.25 8.88
C ALA A 84 2.00 2.30 7.89
N SER A 85 1.60 2.24 6.63
CA SER A 85 2.09 3.16 5.59
C SER A 85 1.54 4.58 5.70
N GLY A 86 0.59 4.82 6.61
CA GLY A 86 -0.02 6.15 6.76
C GLY A 86 -1.26 6.37 5.92
N VAL A 87 -1.82 5.32 5.32
CA VAL A 87 -3.05 5.37 4.54
C VAL A 87 -4.20 5.95 5.35
N ILE A 88 -4.26 5.59 6.62
CA ILE A 88 -5.30 6.10 7.52
C ILE A 88 -4.65 7.03 8.53
N LYS A 89 -5.10 8.28 8.56
CA LYS A 89 -4.59 9.28 9.47
C LYS A 89 -4.83 8.83 10.92
N GLY A 90 -3.78 8.89 11.73
CA GLY A 90 -3.86 8.51 13.13
C GLY A 90 -3.44 7.07 13.40
N ILE A 91 -3.23 6.25 12.37
CA ILE A 91 -2.73 4.89 12.53
C ILE A 91 -1.29 4.83 12.04
N GLY A 92 -0.35 4.69 12.99
CA GLY A 92 1.05 4.48 12.68
C GLY A 92 1.42 3.01 12.83
N ALA A 93 2.71 2.71 12.76
CA ALA A 93 3.21 1.33 12.79
C ALA A 93 2.81 0.57 14.06
N ALA A 94 2.89 1.23 15.23
CA ALA A 94 2.57 0.56 16.50
C ALA A 94 1.09 0.21 16.60
N LEU A 95 0.22 1.12 16.18
CA LEU A 95 -1.22 0.89 16.22
C LEU A 95 -1.65 -0.13 15.18
N ALA A 96 -1.05 -0.08 13.99
CA ALA A 96 -1.30 -1.06 12.94
C ALA A 96 -0.97 -2.48 13.43
N ALA A 97 0.15 -2.64 14.12
CA ALA A 97 0.54 -3.93 14.67
C ALA A 97 -0.48 -4.46 15.70
N ARG A 98 -1.00 -3.56 16.54
CA ARG A 98 -2.02 -3.94 17.54
C ARG A 98 -3.33 -4.36 16.90
N ILE A 99 -3.78 -3.62 15.88
CA ILE A 99 -5.02 -3.92 15.17
C ILE A 99 -4.92 -5.29 14.50
N VAL A 100 -3.86 -5.53 13.77
CA VAL A 100 -3.69 -6.78 13.02
C VAL A 100 -3.46 -7.96 13.95
N ARG A 101 -2.79 -7.74 15.08
CA ARG A 101 -2.65 -8.80 16.11
C ARG A 101 -4.00 -9.25 16.63
N ARG A 102 -4.95 -8.32 16.76
CA ARG A 102 -6.29 -8.61 17.28
C ARG A 102 -7.20 -9.27 16.24
N PHE A 103 -7.20 -8.75 15.02
CA PHE A 103 -8.17 -9.14 14.00
C PHE A 103 -7.59 -9.96 12.85
N LYS A 104 -6.28 -9.98 12.70
CA LYS A 104 -5.57 -10.73 11.65
C LYS A 104 -6.17 -10.49 10.27
N GLU A 105 -6.47 -11.54 9.51
CA GLU A 105 -7.01 -11.39 8.15
C GLU A 105 -8.39 -10.76 8.11
N ASP A 106 -9.09 -10.72 9.24
CA ASP A 106 -10.41 -10.08 9.34
C ASP A 106 -10.33 -8.56 9.52
N THR A 107 -9.12 -7.99 9.59
CA THR A 107 -8.93 -6.57 9.89
C THR A 107 -9.76 -5.66 8.98
N PHE A 108 -9.67 -5.83 7.67
CA PHE A 108 -10.41 -4.98 6.73
C PHE A 108 -11.92 -5.18 6.84
N ARG A 109 -12.36 -6.43 7.01
CA ARG A 109 -13.78 -6.73 7.19
C ARG A 109 -14.33 -6.04 8.46
N ILE A 110 -13.58 -6.12 9.54
CA ILE A 110 -13.97 -5.47 10.80
C ILE A 110 -14.05 -3.95 10.63
N MET A 111 -13.08 -3.36 9.93
CA MET A 111 -13.06 -1.92 9.71
C MET A 111 -14.24 -1.45 8.85
N GLU A 112 -14.68 -2.26 7.89
CA GLU A 112 -15.80 -1.93 7.03
C GLU A 112 -17.17 -2.22 7.68
N GLU A 113 -17.32 -3.40 8.28
CA GLU A 113 -18.59 -3.89 8.76
C GLU A 113 -18.86 -3.64 10.23
N GLU A 114 -17.80 -3.66 11.05
CA GLU A 114 -17.93 -3.54 12.50
C GLU A 114 -16.88 -2.59 13.07
N PRO A 115 -16.84 -1.32 12.61
CA PRO A 115 -15.79 -0.39 13.02
C PRO A 115 -15.74 -0.11 14.51
N GLU A 116 -16.86 -0.27 15.22
CA GLU A 116 -16.89 -0.09 16.69
C GLU A 116 -15.98 -1.06 17.40
N ARG A 117 -15.73 -2.23 16.83
CA ARG A 117 -14.86 -3.23 17.43
C ARG A 117 -13.40 -2.81 17.48
N LEU A 118 -13.02 -1.81 16.69
CA LEU A 118 -11.65 -1.27 16.74
C LEU A 118 -11.34 -0.69 18.12
N SER A 119 -12.35 -0.28 18.88
CA SER A 119 -12.15 0.22 20.24
C SER A 119 -11.67 -0.86 21.21
N GLU A 120 -11.76 -2.14 20.83
CA GLU A 120 -11.19 -3.24 21.61
C GLU A 120 -9.65 -3.18 21.59
N VAL A 121 -9.07 -2.45 20.65
CA VAL A 121 -7.63 -2.30 20.52
C VAL A 121 -7.18 -1.14 21.39
N LYS A 122 -6.15 -1.38 22.23
CA LYS A 122 -5.60 -0.32 23.09
C LYS A 122 -5.05 0.82 22.21
N GLY A 123 -5.49 2.03 22.50
CA GLY A 123 -5.08 3.22 21.76
C GLY A 123 -6.12 3.73 20.78
N ILE A 124 -7.22 2.99 20.59
CA ILE A 124 -8.32 3.40 19.73
C ILE A 124 -9.57 3.65 20.59
N SER A 125 -10.10 4.87 20.52
CA SER A 125 -11.34 5.21 21.22
C SER A 125 -12.52 5.00 20.27
N GLN A 126 -13.74 4.92 20.81
CA GLN A 126 -14.95 4.85 20.00
C GLN A 126 -15.10 6.06 19.10
N LYS A 127 -14.67 7.23 19.58
CA LYS A 127 -14.70 8.45 18.79
C LYS A 127 -13.80 8.32 17.55
N MET A 128 -12.63 7.72 17.68
CA MET A 128 -11.74 7.47 16.56
C MET A 128 -12.38 6.54 15.55
N CYS A 129 -13.07 5.50 16.02
CA CYS A 129 -13.74 4.54 15.12
C CYS A 129 -14.77 5.22 14.23
N ARG A 130 -15.49 6.22 14.76
CA ARG A 130 -16.53 6.95 14.01
C ARG A 130 -15.94 7.86 12.94
N HIS A 131 -14.70 8.30 13.13
CA HIS A 131 -14.07 9.27 12.25
C HIS A 131 -13.00 8.66 11.34
N MET A 132 -12.77 7.35 11.44
CA MET A 132 -11.83 6.70 10.55
C MET A 132 -12.37 6.68 9.12
N PRO A 133 -11.60 7.20 8.16
CA PRO A 133 -12.01 7.08 6.77
C PRO A 133 -11.88 5.62 6.34
N PHE A 134 -12.91 5.13 5.67
CA PHE A 134 -12.84 3.82 5.04
C PHE A 134 -12.40 4.02 3.61
N TRP A 135 -11.49 3.13 3.17
CA TRP A 135 -11.01 3.16 1.81
C TRP A 135 -12.12 2.84 0.81
#